data_f1dd8d2775632c49eec44890f8504124
#
_entry.id   f1dd8d2775632c49eec44890f8504124
#
_cell.length_a   1.000
_cell.length_b   1.000
_cell.length_c   1.000
_cell.angle_alpha   90.00
_cell.angle_beta   90.00
_cell.angle_gamma   90.00
#
_symmetry.space_group_name_H-M   'P 1'
#
loop_
_entity.id
_entity.type
_entity.pdbx_description
1 polymer ?
#
loop_
_entity_poly.entity_id
_entity_poly.type
_entity_poly.pdbx_seq_one_letter_code
_entity_poly.pdbx_strand_id
1 'polypeptide(L)'
;MSKEGVSFKNRDRFIQLGIAISTLRKLRGMSQDQLAEKANMSRSHLSAIEAPNMIRSFSLETLFNLADALMITPSDLLNTSL
;
A
#
# COMPACT_ATOMS: atom_id res chain seq x y z
N MET A 1 15.01 -4.13 15.13
CA MET A 1 13.61 -3.93 14.78
C MET A 1 13.35 -2.46 14.52
N SER A 2 12.66 -2.13 13.45
CA SER A 2 12.37 -0.74 13.14
C SER A 2 11.27 -0.20 14.05
N LYS A 3 11.21 1.13 14.19
CA LYS A 3 10.20 1.79 15.04
C LYS A 3 8.79 1.59 14.52
N GLU A 4 8.63 1.32 13.23
CA GLU A 4 7.33 1.09 12.61
C GLU A 4 6.92 -0.38 12.64
N GLY A 5 7.65 -1.23 13.36
CA GLY A 5 7.34 -2.64 13.45
C GLY A 5 7.79 -3.47 12.26
N VAL A 6 8.52 -2.89 11.32
CA VAL A 6 9.01 -3.60 10.13
C VAL A 6 10.42 -4.11 10.39
N SER A 7 10.60 -5.43 10.31
CA SER A 7 11.93 -6.01 10.42
C SER A 7 12.73 -5.71 9.16
N PHE A 8 14.06 -5.73 9.30
CA PHE A 8 14.96 -5.45 8.18
C PHE A 8 14.70 -6.39 6.99
N LYS A 9 14.40 -7.66 7.27
CA LYS A 9 14.18 -8.63 6.19
C LYS A 9 12.90 -8.39 5.40
N ASN A 10 11.94 -7.64 5.95
CA ASN A 10 10.65 -7.37 5.30
C ASN A 10 10.59 -6.00 4.65
N ARG A 11 11.63 -5.17 4.82
CA ARG A 11 11.56 -3.79 4.34
C ARG A 11 11.35 -3.72 2.83
N ASP A 12 12.06 -4.56 2.06
CA ASP A 12 11.93 -4.54 0.61
C ASP A 12 10.53 -4.97 0.18
N ARG A 13 9.94 -5.92 0.89
CA ARG A 13 8.58 -6.37 0.60
C ARG A 13 7.57 -5.24 0.77
N PHE A 14 7.70 -4.46 1.84
CA PHE A 14 6.79 -3.33 2.07
C PHE A 14 7.03 -2.21 1.07
N ILE A 15 8.28 -1.95 0.70
CA ILE A 15 8.59 -0.96 -0.33
C ILE A 15 7.95 -1.39 -1.66
N GLN A 16 8.10 -2.66 -2.04
CA GLN A 16 7.52 -3.17 -3.28
C GLN A 16 6.00 -3.07 -3.27
N LEU A 17 5.36 -3.39 -2.15
CA LEU A 17 3.90 -3.23 -2.03
C LEU A 17 3.49 -1.77 -2.21
N GLY A 18 4.21 -0.84 -1.60
CA GLY A 18 3.92 0.58 -1.73
C GLY A 18 4.01 1.05 -3.17
N ILE A 19 5.05 0.59 -3.89
CA ILE A 19 5.23 0.93 -5.30
C ILE A 19 4.07 0.36 -6.13
N ALA A 20 3.68 -0.89 -5.87
CA ALA A 20 2.58 -1.53 -6.58
C ALA A 20 1.26 -0.79 -6.36
N ILE A 21 0.99 -0.40 -5.12
CA ILE A 21 -0.23 0.34 -4.78
C ILE A 21 -0.25 1.68 -5.53
N SER A 22 0.86 2.40 -5.52
CA SER A 22 0.97 3.68 -6.21
C SER A 22 0.76 3.52 -7.71
N THR A 23 1.38 2.51 -8.29
CA THR A 23 1.28 2.24 -9.73
C THR A 23 -0.16 1.91 -10.12
N LEU A 24 -0.80 1.00 -9.38
CA LEU A 24 -2.17 0.61 -9.66
C LEU A 24 -3.14 1.78 -9.47
N ARG A 25 -2.91 2.59 -8.44
CA ARG A 25 -3.72 3.78 -8.20
C ARG A 25 -3.69 4.71 -9.42
N LYS A 26 -2.49 4.97 -9.94
CA LYS A 26 -2.33 5.84 -11.10
C LYS A 26 -2.96 5.24 -12.35
N LEU A 27 -2.84 3.94 -12.52
CA LEU A 27 -3.47 3.25 -13.65
C LEU A 27 -4.99 3.33 -13.57
N ARG A 28 -5.56 3.40 -12.38
CA ARG A 28 -7.00 3.57 -12.18
C ARG A 28 -7.44 5.03 -12.25
N GLY A 29 -6.50 5.96 -12.44
CA GLY A 29 -6.81 7.38 -12.53
C GLY A 29 -7.21 8.02 -11.21
N MET A 30 -6.80 7.45 -10.09
CA MET A 30 -7.18 7.96 -8.78
C MET A 30 -6.06 8.80 -8.15
N SER A 31 -6.46 9.87 -7.45
CA SER A 31 -5.56 10.61 -6.57
C SER A 31 -5.36 9.83 -5.27
N GLN A 32 -4.37 10.23 -4.47
CA GLN A 32 -4.19 9.64 -3.15
C GLN A 32 -5.44 9.86 -2.27
N ASP A 33 -6.04 11.05 -2.34
CA ASP A 33 -7.25 11.33 -1.59
C ASP A 33 -8.38 10.36 -1.97
N GLN A 34 -8.55 10.12 -3.26
CA GLN A 34 -9.61 9.24 -3.74
C GLN A 34 -9.40 7.80 -3.30
N LEU A 35 -8.17 7.30 -3.43
CA LEU A 35 -7.91 5.93 -3.00
C LEU A 35 -8.04 5.78 -1.49
N ALA A 36 -7.51 6.75 -0.74
CA ALA A 36 -7.59 6.69 0.73
C ALA A 36 -9.05 6.65 1.17
N GLU A 37 -9.91 7.48 0.57
CA GLU A 37 -11.33 7.49 0.89
C GLU A 37 -11.96 6.13 0.59
N LYS A 38 -11.70 5.57 -0.58
CA LYS A 38 -12.27 4.28 -0.97
C LYS A 38 -11.77 3.14 -0.08
N ALA A 39 -10.55 3.24 0.40
CA ALA A 39 -9.94 2.23 1.25
C ALA A 39 -10.18 2.48 2.74
N ASN A 40 -10.94 3.53 3.07
CA ASN A 40 -11.28 3.87 4.44
C ASN A 40 -10.04 4.08 5.32
N MET A 41 -9.12 4.88 4.80
CA MET A 41 -7.88 5.19 5.51
C MET A 41 -7.52 6.66 5.31
N SER A 42 -6.61 7.18 6.13
CA SER A 42 -6.18 8.57 5.98
C SER A 42 -5.25 8.71 4.78
N ARG A 43 -5.28 9.90 4.16
CA ARG A 43 -4.36 10.21 3.07
C ARG A 43 -2.91 10.17 3.56
N SER A 44 -2.66 10.62 4.79
CA SER A 44 -1.30 10.61 5.36
C SER A 44 -0.75 9.20 5.44
N HIS A 45 -1.60 8.24 5.86
CA HIS A 45 -1.19 6.85 5.95
C HIS A 45 -0.88 6.28 4.56
N LEU A 46 -1.76 6.56 3.59
CA LEU A 46 -1.53 6.10 2.23
C LEU A 46 -0.27 6.71 1.63
N SER A 47 -0.06 8.00 1.86
CA SER A 47 1.13 8.68 1.38
C SER A 47 2.40 8.04 1.93
N ALA A 48 2.39 7.68 3.21
CA ALA A 48 3.53 7.00 3.84
C ALA A 48 3.76 5.61 3.25
N ILE A 49 2.68 4.88 2.97
CA ILE A 49 2.77 3.54 2.37
C ILE A 49 3.38 3.62 0.96
N GLU A 50 2.98 4.62 0.18
CA GLU A 50 3.43 4.77 -1.20
C GLU A 50 4.82 5.37 -1.34
N ALA A 51 5.34 6.03 -0.30
CA ALA A 51 6.62 6.71 -0.37
C ALA A 51 7.77 5.70 -0.31
N PRO A 52 8.61 5.60 -1.36
CA PRO A 52 9.66 4.57 -1.39
C PRO A 52 10.76 4.78 -0.36
N ASN A 53 10.88 5.99 0.19
CA ASN A 53 11.88 6.30 1.21
C ASN A 53 11.33 6.15 2.63
N MET A 54 10.08 5.73 2.78
CA MET A 54 9.46 5.48 4.08
C MET A 54 9.04 4.02 4.14
N ILE A 55 9.41 3.36 5.23
CA ILE A 55 9.07 1.96 5.42
C ILE A 55 7.96 1.90 6.46
N ARG A 56 6.78 1.50 6.03
CA ARG A 56 5.61 1.50 6.90
C ARG A 56 4.86 0.19 6.76
N SER A 57 4.65 -0.48 7.90
CA SER A 57 3.79 -1.66 7.91
C SER A 57 2.33 -1.23 7.96
N PHE A 58 1.45 -2.12 7.55
CA PHE A 58 0.02 -1.89 7.63
C PHE A 58 -0.69 -3.23 7.82
N SER A 59 -1.92 -3.16 8.31
CA SER A 59 -2.67 -4.35 8.69
C SER A 59 -3.22 -5.09 7.47
N LEU A 60 -3.61 -6.34 7.68
CA LEU A 60 -4.31 -7.10 6.64
C LEU A 60 -5.63 -6.42 6.25
N GLU A 61 -6.32 -5.81 7.21
CA GLU A 61 -7.54 -5.08 6.87
C GLU A 61 -7.25 -3.96 5.89
N THR A 62 -6.17 -3.20 6.12
CA THR A 62 -5.76 -2.15 5.18
C THR A 62 -5.43 -2.74 3.81
N LEU A 63 -4.72 -3.86 3.78
CA LEU A 63 -4.39 -4.54 2.54
C LEU A 63 -5.65 -4.94 1.77
N PHE A 64 -6.61 -5.54 2.46
CA PHE A 64 -7.87 -5.95 1.84
C PHE A 64 -8.64 -4.75 1.30
N ASN A 65 -8.72 -3.68 2.09
CA ASN A 65 -9.43 -2.47 1.68
C ASN A 65 -8.77 -1.82 0.47
N LEU A 66 -7.44 -1.81 0.42
CA LEU A 66 -6.71 -1.27 -0.73
C LEU A 66 -6.96 -2.12 -1.98
N ALA A 67 -6.92 -3.44 -1.84
CA ALA A 67 -7.18 -4.33 -2.97
C ALA A 67 -8.59 -4.11 -3.52
N ASP A 68 -9.58 -4.02 -2.64
CA ASP A 68 -10.96 -3.77 -3.05
C ASP A 68 -11.10 -2.43 -3.77
N ALA A 69 -10.49 -1.38 -3.22
CA ALA A 69 -10.54 -0.04 -3.82
C ALA A 69 -9.84 0.01 -5.17
N LEU A 70 -8.82 -0.80 -5.36
CA LEU A 70 -8.08 -0.91 -6.62
C LEU A 70 -8.73 -1.90 -7.58
N MET A 71 -9.79 -2.57 -7.16
CA MET A 71 -10.56 -3.53 -7.96
C MET A 71 -9.72 -4.74 -8.39
N ILE A 72 -8.90 -5.23 -7.48
CA ILE A 72 -8.11 -6.46 -7.67
C ILE A 72 -8.27 -7.32 -6.42
N THR A 73 -7.88 -8.59 -6.53
CA THR A 73 -7.86 -9.46 -5.36
C THR A 73 -6.64 -9.16 -4.49
N PRO A 74 -6.70 -9.44 -3.18
CA PRO A 74 -5.51 -9.32 -2.35
C PRO A 74 -4.33 -10.16 -2.86
N SER A 75 -4.63 -11.34 -3.41
CA SER A 75 -3.61 -12.19 -4.00
C SER A 75 -2.91 -11.51 -5.17
N ASP A 76 -3.68 -10.86 -6.04
CA ASP A 76 -3.12 -10.13 -7.18
C ASP A 76 -2.24 -8.98 -6.71
N LEU A 77 -2.67 -8.27 -5.68
CA LEU A 77 -1.89 -7.16 -5.15
C LEU A 77 -0.54 -7.65 -4.62
N LEU A 78 -0.54 -8.77 -3.92
CA LEU A 78 0.72 -9.35 -3.40
C LEU A 78 1.62 -9.85 -4.53
N ASN A 79 1.05 -10.38 -5.60
CA ASN A 79 1.83 -10.88 -6.74
C ASN A 79 2.46 -9.76 -7.55
N THR A 80 1.77 -8.63 -7.71
CA THR A 80 2.29 -7.54 -8.56
C THR A 80 3.49 -6.85 -7.96
N SER A 81 3.73 -7.03 -6.66
CA SER A 81 4.85 -6.39 -5.99
C SER A 81 6.17 -7.15 -6.17
N LEU A 82 6.11 -8.33 -6.71
CA LEU A 82 7.31 -9.17 -6.88
C LEU A 82 7.62 -9.41 -8.37
#